data_bd8e14e2788c606052ecfcc8b1e090b8
#
_entry.id   bd8e14e2788c606052ecfcc8b1e090b8
#
_cell.length_a   1.000
_cell.length_b   1.000
_cell.length_c   1.000
_cell.angle_alpha   90.00
_cell.angle_beta   90.00
_cell.angle_gamma   90.00
#
_symmetry.space_group_name_H-M   'P 1'
#
loop_
_entity.id
_entity.type
_entity.pdbx_description
1 polymer ?
#
loop_
_entity_poly.entity_id
_entity_poly.type
_entity_poly.pdbx_seq_one_letter_code
_entity_poly.pdbx_strand_id
1 'polypeptide(L)'
;MLAFPGRMKKNRHILILSAAMTARPLHLTTYNIHKGFSQFNRRLMVHDLRQQLRALNPDLLFLQEVQGLHQHHANRHGDWPELPQHEFLAEDHWHASYGANMAYEHGHHGNAILSRHPILASHNQDVTHLQFERRGLLHTQVQPAGWAQPLHCVCAHLSLFGTSRRRQMQALIDKLEEVAPPGTPLIIAGDFNDWRNAADRVLVRQLGLTEAFEVFGQQPRRSFPARLPLFRLDRIYVRDLKIEHAEVHWGGSWARISDHAALSAWITPANGAP
;
A
#
# COMPACT_ATOMS: atom_id res chain seq x y z
N MET A 1 24.48 74.60 -31.53
CA MET A 1 24.42 73.20 -31.97
C MET A 1 24.70 72.38 -30.72
N LEU A 2 23.63 71.96 -30.02
CA LEU A 2 23.69 71.28 -28.71
C LEU A 2 23.32 69.82 -28.91
N ALA A 3 24.21 68.89 -28.60
CA ALA A 3 23.99 67.45 -28.68
C ALA A 3 23.37 66.95 -27.37
N PHE A 4 22.25 66.20 -27.48
CA PHE A 4 21.60 65.50 -26.37
C PHE A 4 22.23 64.13 -26.17
N PRO A 5 22.49 63.70 -24.92
CA PRO A 5 22.98 62.35 -24.66
C PRO A 5 21.83 61.35 -24.61
N GLY A 6 22.06 60.20 -25.28
CA GLY A 6 21.12 59.08 -25.38
C GLY A 6 20.89 58.38 -24.04
N ARG A 7 19.63 58.07 -23.78
CA ARG A 7 19.10 57.37 -22.59
C ARG A 7 19.30 55.87 -22.77
N MET A 8 20.26 55.26 -22.05
CA MET A 8 20.39 53.79 -21.98
C MET A 8 19.19 53.17 -21.28
N LYS A 9 18.46 52.33 -21.98
CA LYS A 9 17.43 51.48 -21.39
C LYS A 9 18.10 50.33 -20.60
N LYS A 10 17.93 50.31 -19.28
CA LYS A 10 18.28 49.17 -18.41
C LYS A 10 17.23 48.09 -18.65
N ASN A 11 17.60 46.97 -19.34
CA ASN A 11 16.85 45.75 -19.36
C ASN A 11 16.88 45.13 -17.95
N ARG A 12 15.76 45.21 -17.25
CA ARG A 12 15.52 44.39 -16.04
C ARG A 12 15.17 42.99 -16.49
N HIS A 13 16.15 42.08 -16.40
CA HIS A 13 15.85 40.64 -16.41
C HIS A 13 15.07 40.31 -15.14
N ILE A 14 13.77 40.09 -15.27
CA ILE A 14 12.96 39.49 -14.21
C ILE A 14 13.36 38.02 -14.17
N LEU A 15 14.21 37.64 -13.22
CA LEU A 15 14.42 36.26 -12.82
C LEU A 15 13.11 35.80 -12.15
N ILE A 16 12.28 35.09 -12.93
CA ILE A 16 11.17 34.32 -12.37
C ILE A 16 11.82 33.11 -11.70
N LEU A 17 12.07 33.23 -10.40
CA LEU A 17 12.35 32.08 -9.54
C LEU A 17 11.08 31.25 -9.52
N SER A 18 11.02 30.22 -10.39
CA SER A 18 10.08 29.13 -10.25
C SER A 18 10.37 28.49 -8.89
N ALA A 19 9.58 28.82 -7.88
CA ALA A 19 9.54 28.04 -6.67
C ALA A 19 9.08 26.65 -7.08
N ALA A 20 10.00 25.68 -7.08
CA ALA A 20 9.65 24.28 -7.24
C ALA A 20 8.64 23.97 -6.13
N MET A 21 7.37 23.82 -6.48
CA MET A 21 6.36 23.32 -5.57
C MET A 21 6.80 21.91 -5.19
N THR A 22 7.35 21.76 -3.99
CA THR A 22 7.64 20.43 -3.45
C THR A 22 6.33 19.67 -3.44
N ALA A 23 6.25 18.62 -4.25
CA ALA A 23 5.06 17.79 -4.32
C ALA A 23 4.72 17.31 -2.90
N ARG A 24 3.45 17.43 -2.51
CA ARG A 24 2.98 16.91 -1.22
C ARG A 24 3.34 15.42 -1.13
N PRO A 25 3.91 14.96 0.00
CA PRO A 25 4.16 13.54 0.20
C PRO A 25 2.89 12.72 0.03
N LEU A 26 2.97 11.61 -0.70
CA LEU A 26 1.88 10.64 -0.79
C LEU A 26 1.79 9.85 0.52
N HIS A 27 0.60 9.80 1.10
CA HIS A 27 0.30 8.99 2.27
C HIS A 27 -0.17 7.61 1.83
N LEU A 28 0.56 6.58 2.15
CA LEU A 28 0.16 5.20 1.92
C LEU A 28 -0.08 4.47 3.23
N THR A 29 -1.01 3.49 3.21
CA THR A 29 -1.33 2.66 4.36
C THR A 29 -1.49 1.21 3.92
N THR A 30 -0.90 0.26 4.67
CA THR A 30 -1.19 -1.18 4.53
C THR A 30 -1.93 -1.70 5.75
N TYR A 31 -2.92 -2.58 5.50
CA TYR A 31 -3.73 -3.14 6.56
C TYR A 31 -4.33 -4.50 6.19
N ASN A 32 -4.01 -5.54 6.95
CA ASN A 32 -4.77 -6.78 6.91
C ASN A 32 -6.09 -6.55 7.67
N ILE A 33 -7.21 -6.56 6.95
CA ILE A 33 -8.53 -6.18 7.49
C ILE A 33 -9.32 -7.34 8.09
N HIS A 34 -8.71 -8.52 8.19
CA HIS A 34 -9.33 -9.71 8.78
C HIS A 34 -10.77 -9.95 8.26
N LYS A 35 -10.95 -9.88 6.93
CA LYS A 35 -12.25 -10.05 6.24
C LYS A 35 -13.35 -9.06 6.68
N GLY A 36 -12.96 -7.93 7.26
CA GLY A 36 -13.90 -6.95 7.82
C GLY A 36 -14.53 -7.36 9.15
N PHE A 37 -13.92 -8.31 9.87
CA PHE A 37 -14.36 -8.75 11.18
C PHE A 37 -13.37 -8.41 12.28
N SER A 38 -13.87 -8.27 13.50
CA SER A 38 -13.04 -8.20 14.70
C SER A 38 -12.31 -9.53 14.95
N GLN A 39 -11.28 -9.50 15.79
CA GLN A 39 -10.57 -10.71 16.23
C GLN A 39 -11.53 -11.85 16.59
N PHE A 40 -11.25 -13.06 16.10
CA PHE A 40 -12.08 -14.27 16.21
C PHE A 40 -13.42 -14.19 15.48
N ASN A 41 -13.57 -13.33 14.48
CA ASN A 41 -14.79 -13.15 13.66
C ASN A 41 -16.07 -12.88 14.49
N ARG A 42 -15.93 -12.19 15.63
CA ARG A 42 -17.04 -11.99 16.57
C ARG A 42 -18.03 -10.93 16.14
N ARG A 43 -17.58 -9.88 15.47
CA ARG A 43 -18.39 -8.73 15.04
C ARG A 43 -18.00 -8.30 13.66
N LEU A 44 -18.97 -7.91 12.86
CA LEU A 44 -18.75 -7.22 11.61
C LEU A 44 -18.23 -5.81 11.91
N MET A 45 -17.08 -5.45 11.35
CA MET A 45 -16.37 -4.20 11.62
C MET A 45 -16.13 -3.38 10.35
N VAL A 46 -16.63 -3.82 9.20
CA VAL A 46 -16.37 -3.19 7.91
C VAL A 46 -16.83 -1.72 7.84
N HIS A 47 -17.90 -1.38 8.54
CA HIS A 47 -18.40 0.00 8.63
C HIS A 47 -17.48 0.89 9.47
N ASP A 48 -17.04 0.39 10.64
CA ASP A 48 -16.07 1.09 11.49
C ASP A 48 -14.73 1.23 10.77
N LEU A 49 -14.31 0.18 10.05
CA LEU A 49 -13.12 0.19 9.20
C LEU A 49 -13.21 1.32 8.16
N ARG A 50 -14.33 1.43 7.44
CA ARG A 50 -14.53 2.49 6.45
C ARG A 50 -14.40 3.88 7.07
N GLN A 51 -15.04 4.12 8.21
CA GLN A 51 -14.93 5.40 8.93
C GLN A 51 -13.49 5.69 9.34
N GLN A 52 -12.78 4.69 9.84
CA GLN A 52 -11.39 4.84 10.29
C GLN A 52 -10.44 5.12 9.12
N LEU A 53 -10.60 4.44 7.98
CA LEU A 53 -9.80 4.68 6.77
C LEU A 53 -10.08 6.06 6.18
N ARG A 54 -11.33 6.52 6.20
CA ARG A 54 -11.70 7.89 5.79
C ARG A 54 -11.09 8.96 6.69
N ALA A 55 -11.11 8.74 8.00
CA ALA A 55 -10.49 9.66 8.96
C ALA A 55 -8.98 9.73 8.80
N LEU A 56 -8.33 8.59 8.52
CA LEU A 56 -6.90 8.51 8.21
C LEU A 56 -6.54 9.16 6.88
N ASN A 57 -7.45 9.09 5.90
CA ASN A 57 -7.40 9.78 4.61
C ASN A 57 -6.12 9.54 3.77
N PRO A 58 -5.66 8.29 3.57
CA PRO A 58 -4.49 8.00 2.77
C PRO A 58 -4.74 8.20 1.27
N ASP A 59 -3.65 8.44 0.51
CA ASP A 59 -3.69 8.49 -0.95
C ASP A 59 -3.72 7.09 -1.57
N LEU A 60 -3.07 6.11 -0.90
CA LEU A 60 -2.97 4.72 -1.31
C LEU A 60 -3.27 3.78 -0.13
N LEU A 61 -4.08 2.74 -0.38
CA LEU A 61 -4.38 1.68 0.58
C LEU A 61 -4.01 0.32 -0.01
N PHE A 62 -3.29 -0.49 0.76
CA PHE A 62 -2.93 -1.87 0.45
C PHE A 62 -3.63 -2.76 1.46
N LEU A 63 -4.70 -3.43 1.05
CA LEU A 63 -5.57 -4.18 1.94
C LEU A 63 -5.43 -5.70 1.69
N GLN A 64 -5.29 -6.47 2.76
CA GLN A 64 -5.25 -7.93 2.70
C GLN A 64 -6.49 -8.52 3.37
N GLU A 65 -6.83 -9.74 3.03
CA GLU A 65 -8.04 -10.44 3.46
C GLU A 65 -9.34 -9.70 3.12
N VAL A 66 -9.36 -8.98 2.00
CA VAL A 66 -10.55 -8.27 1.53
C VAL A 66 -11.55 -9.26 0.98
N GLN A 67 -12.77 -9.27 1.51
CA GLN A 67 -13.84 -10.11 0.99
C GLN A 67 -14.48 -9.51 -0.26
N GLY A 68 -14.64 -10.35 -1.29
CA GLY A 68 -15.51 -10.08 -2.41
C GLY A 68 -16.98 -10.32 -2.04
N LEU A 69 -17.79 -10.79 -2.97
CA LEU A 69 -19.16 -11.22 -2.67
C LEU A 69 -19.14 -12.43 -1.74
N HIS A 70 -20.03 -12.45 -0.74
CA HIS A 70 -20.13 -13.54 0.21
C HIS A 70 -21.59 -13.78 0.62
N GLN A 71 -22.29 -14.66 -0.07
CA GLN A 71 -23.72 -14.92 0.10
C GLN A 71 -24.10 -15.35 1.53
N HIS A 72 -23.30 -16.22 2.15
CA HIS A 72 -23.58 -16.69 3.50
C HIS A 72 -23.51 -15.57 4.56
N HIS A 73 -22.52 -14.66 4.43
CA HIS A 73 -22.44 -13.51 5.33
C HIS A 73 -23.56 -12.51 5.09
N ALA A 74 -23.93 -12.26 3.82
CA ALA A 74 -25.05 -11.40 3.48
C ALA A 74 -26.37 -11.89 4.10
N ASN A 75 -26.60 -13.21 4.14
CA ASN A 75 -27.79 -13.81 4.75
C ASN A 75 -27.75 -13.78 6.30
N ARG A 76 -26.57 -13.75 6.90
CA ARG A 76 -26.40 -13.85 8.36
C ARG A 76 -26.29 -12.51 9.06
N HIS A 77 -25.79 -11.47 8.40
CA HIS A 77 -25.55 -10.14 8.94
C HIS A 77 -26.40 -9.13 8.18
N GLY A 78 -27.40 -8.54 8.85
CA GLY A 78 -28.31 -7.59 8.22
C GLY A 78 -27.67 -6.28 7.80
N ASP A 79 -26.47 -5.99 8.32
CA ASP A 79 -25.62 -4.84 8.00
C ASP A 79 -24.45 -5.20 7.08
N TRP A 80 -24.47 -6.39 6.44
CA TRP A 80 -23.47 -6.78 5.44
C TRP A 80 -23.56 -5.87 4.21
N PRO A 81 -22.44 -5.29 3.71
CA PRO A 81 -22.47 -4.46 2.51
C PRO A 81 -23.00 -5.23 1.29
N GLU A 82 -23.85 -4.59 0.51
CA GLU A 82 -24.35 -5.16 -0.77
C GLU A 82 -23.23 -5.25 -1.81
N LEU A 83 -22.27 -4.33 -1.75
CA LEU A 83 -21.10 -4.31 -2.63
C LEU A 83 -19.97 -5.16 -2.05
N PRO A 84 -19.06 -5.71 -2.91
CA PRO A 84 -17.80 -6.27 -2.45
C PRO A 84 -17.04 -5.29 -1.55
N GLN A 85 -16.32 -5.80 -0.53
CA GLN A 85 -15.67 -4.92 0.46
C GLN A 85 -14.74 -3.87 -0.16
N HIS A 86 -13.99 -4.20 -1.22
CA HIS A 86 -13.11 -3.22 -1.88
C HIS A 86 -13.89 -2.07 -2.51
N GLU A 87 -15.04 -2.32 -3.10
CA GLU A 87 -15.92 -1.28 -3.66
C GLU A 87 -16.61 -0.49 -2.54
N PHE A 88 -17.13 -1.19 -1.52
CA PHE A 88 -17.74 -0.57 -0.35
C PHE A 88 -16.78 0.35 0.41
N LEU A 89 -15.50 -0.01 0.53
CA LEU A 89 -14.49 0.82 1.18
C LEU A 89 -14.03 1.97 0.29
N ALA A 90 -13.96 1.74 -1.02
CA ALA A 90 -13.52 2.76 -1.98
C ALA A 90 -14.56 3.87 -2.16
N GLU A 91 -15.84 3.52 -2.32
CA GLU A 91 -16.90 4.44 -2.71
C GLU A 91 -16.43 5.41 -3.84
N ASP A 92 -16.74 6.69 -3.72
CA ASP A 92 -16.31 7.74 -4.66
C ASP A 92 -14.93 8.36 -4.30
N HIS A 93 -14.23 7.81 -3.28
CA HIS A 93 -13.00 8.39 -2.74
C HIS A 93 -11.74 7.81 -3.37
N TRP A 94 -11.80 6.55 -3.80
CA TRP A 94 -10.67 5.82 -4.35
C TRP A 94 -11.07 5.01 -5.58
N HIS A 95 -10.17 4.94 -6.56
CA HIS A 95 -10.18 3.89 -7.57
C HIS A 95 -9.79 2.57 -6.90
N ALA A 96 -10.50 1.48 -7.22
CA ALA A 96 -10.26 0.18 -6.63
C ALA A 96 -9.69 -0.82 -7.63
N SER A 97 -8.70 -1.59 -7.19
CA SER A 97 -8.23 -2.81 -7.86
C SER A 97 -8.30 -3.95 -6.86
N TYR A 98 -8.77 -5.12 -7.30
CA TYR A 98 -8.95 -6.29 -6.47
C TYR A 98 -8.44 -7.55 -7.15
N GLY A 99 -7.71 -8.38 -6.39
CA GLY A 99 -7.22 -9.69 -6.80
C GLY A 99 -7.80 -10.78 -5.92
N ALA A 100 -8.74 -11.58 -6.44
CA ALA A 100 -9.26 -12.75 -5.74
C ALA A 100 -8.20 -13.84 -5.65
N ASN A 101 -7.91 -14.34 -4.45
CA ASN A 101 -6.88 -15.35 -4.22
C ASN A 101 -7.49 -16.67 -3.72
N MET A 102 -8.35 -16.61 -2.71
CA MET A 102 -9.02 -17.78 -2.13
C MET A 102 -10.51 -17.76 -2.46
N ALA A 103 -10.94 -18.71 -3.27
CA ALA A 103 -12.35 -18.95 -3.56
C ALA A 103 -12.86 -20.15 -2.77
N TYR A 104 -14.10 -20.08 -2.31
CA TYR A 104 -14.84 -21.13 -1.60
C TYR A 104 -16.31 -21.09 -2.02
N GLU A 105 -17.12 -22.07 -1.59
CA GLU A 105 -18.48 -22.30 -2.08
C GLU A 105 -19.38 -21.04 -2.08
N HIS A 106 -19.24 -20.19 -1.07
CA HIS A 106 -20.13 -19.03 -0.87
C HIS A 106 -19.49 -17.68 -1.13
N GLY A 107 -18.26 -17.64 -1.61
CA GLY A 107 -17.57 -16.38 -1.87
C GLY A 107 -16.07 -16.50 -2.11
N HIS A 108 -15.37 -15.39 -1.98
CA HIS A 108 -13.91 -15.32 -2.15
C HIS A 108 -13.33 -14.17 -1.36
N HIS A 109 -12.03 -14.25 -1.05
CA HIS A 109 -11.27 -13.13 -0.53
C HIS A 109 -9.90 -13.01 -1.21
N GLY A 110 -9.28 -11.84 -1.06
CA GLY A 110 -8.00 -11.57 -1.68
C GLY A 110 -7.37 -10.27 -1.20
N ASN A 111 -6.61 -9.66 -2.09
CA ASN A 111 -5.94 -8.38 -1.86
C ASN A 111 -6.65 -7.26 -2.63
N ALA A 112 -6.60 -6.04 -2.09
CA ALA A 112 -7.05 -4.84 -2.80
C ALA A 112 -6.03 -3.72 -2.69
N ILE A 113 -5.95 -2.91 -3.75
CA ILE A 113 -5.27 -1.62 -3.75
C ILE A 113 -6.32 -0.57 -4.08
N LEU A 114 -6.49 0.41 -3.17
CA LEU A 114 -7.34 1.57 -3.39
C LEU A 114 -6.44 2.80 -3.58
N SER A 115 -6.75 3.63 -4.57
CA SER A 115 -5.92 4.78 -4.95
C SER A 115 -6.77 6.03 -5.22
N ARG A 116 -6.36 7.18 -4.69
CA ARG A 116 -6.92 8.48 -5.09
C ARG A 116 -6.49 8.93 -6.47
N HIS A 117 -5.46 8.28 -6.99
CA HIS A 117 -4.91 8.54 -8.31
C HIS A 117 -5.36 7.47 -9.30
N PRO A 118 -5.42 7.78 -10.60
CA PRO A 118 -5.82 6.81 -11.61
C PRO A 118 -4.97 5.54 -11.57
N ILE A 119 -5.63 4.38 -11.63
CA ILE A 119 -4.99 3.09 -11.82
C ILE A 119 -4.93 2.82 -13.32
N LEU A 120 -3.70 2.75 -13.87
CA LEU A 120 -3.47 2.57 -15.31
C LEU A 120 -3.53 1.11 -15.73
N ALA A 121 -3.06 0.21 -14.87
CA ALA A 121 -3.02 -1.23 -15.11
C ALA A 121 -3.11 -1.98 -13.78
N SER A 122 -3.65 -3.19 -13.84
CA SER A 122 -3.74 -4.09 -12.70
C SER A 122 -3.57 -5.54 -13.14
N HIS A 123 -2.84 -6.32 -12.34
CA HIS A 123 -2.63 -7.74 -12.56
C HIS A 123 -2.52 -8.46 -11.20
N ASN A 124 -3.27 -9.55 -11.04
CA ASN A 124 -3.17 -10.42 -9.87
C ASN A 124 -2.47 -11.73 -10.27
N GLN A 125 -1.28 -11.94 -9.76
CA GLN A 125 -0.50 -13.16 -9.99
C GLN A 125 -0.81 -14.19 -8.91
N ASP A 126 -1.28 -15.38 -9.31
CA ASP A 126 -1.40 -16.52 -8.41
C ASP A 126 0.00 -17.03 -8.04
N VAL A 127 0.31 -17.03 -6.74
CA VAL A 127 1.55 -17.57 -6.16
C VAL A 127 1.26 -18.69 -5.16
N THR A 128 0.14 -19.36 -5.33
CA THR A 128 -0.32 -20.45 -4.48
C THR A 128 0.67 -21.62 -4.52
N HIS A 129 1.15 -22.03 -3.36
CA HIS A 129 1.94 -23.25 -3.19
C HIS A 129 1.16 -24.34 -2.47
N LEU A 130 0.26 -23.98 -1.55
CA LEU A 130 -0.58 -24.90 -0.78
C LEU A 130 -2.04 -24.61 -1.11
N GLN A 131 -2.77 -25.61 -1.59
CA GLN A 131 -4.15 -25.44 -2.08
C GLN A 131 -5.14 -24.96 -1.01
N PHE A 132 -4.88 -25.25 0.25
CA PHE A 132 -5.69 -24.79 1.39
C PHE A 132 -5.34 -23.37 1.85
N GLU A 133 -4.25 -22.79 1.31
CA GLU A 133 -3.77 -21.45 1.63
C GLU A 133 -3.40 -20.73 0.32
N ARG A 134 -4.41 -20.35 -0.47
CA ARG A 134 -4.18 -19.66 -1.74
C ARG A 134 -3.72 -18.23 -1.51
N ARG A 135 -2.73 -17.81 -2.28
CA ARG A 135 -2.10 -16.48 -2.20
C ARG A 135 -1.90 -15.87 -3.57
N GLY A 136 -1.97 -14.55 -3.64
CA GLY A 136 -1.70 -13.78 -4.84
C GLY A 136 -0.93 -12.52 -4.54
N LEU A 137 -0.27 -12.02 -5.57
CA LEU A 137 0.40 -10.72 -5.58
C LEU A 137 -0.40 -9.79 -6.48
N LEU A 138 -1.05 -8.79 -5.90
CA LEU A 138 -1.79 -7.79 -6.67
C LEU A 138 -0.85 -6.65 -7.01
N HIS A 139 -0.49 -6.54 -8.29
CA HIS A 139 0.32 -5.46 -8.85
C HIS A 139 -0.58 -4.45 -9.58
N THR A 140 -0.39 -3.16 -9.30
CA THR A 140 -1.02 -2.06 -10.03
C THR A 140 0.00 -1.01 -10.44
N GLN A 141 -0.29 -0.31 -11.52
CA GLN A 141 0.39 0.92 -11.90
C GLN A 141 -0.54 2.09 -11.60
N VAL A 142 -0.09 2.99 -10.76
CA VAL A 142 -0.83 4.18 -10.35
C VAL A 142 -0.13 5.41 -10.91
N GLN A 143 -0.89 6.42 -11.39
CA GLN A 143 -0.34 7.68 -11.87
C GLN A 143 -0.60 8.81 -10.86
N PRO A 144 0.31 9.08 -9.92
CA PRO A 144 0.17 10.23 -9.05
C PRO A 144 0.24 11.54 -9.85
N ALA A 145 -0.57 12.52 -9.44
CA ALA A 145 -0.56 13.82 -10.09
C ALA A 145 0.82 14.49 -9.95
N GLY A 146 1.37 14.96 -11.07
CA GLY A 146 2.67 15.63 -11.12
C GLY A 146 3.89 14.67 -11.12
N TRP A 147 3.70 13.35 -11.12
CA TRP A 147 4.81 12.41 -11.23
C TRP A 147 5.12 12.09 -12.71
N ALA A 148 6.42 12.14 -13.06
CA ALA A 148 6.87 11.87 -14.43
C ALA A 148 6.67 10.40 -14.86
N GLN A 149 6.66 9.48 -13.89
CA GLN A 149 6.53 8.05 -14.14
C GLN A 149 5.40 7.46 -13.29
N PRO A 150 4.71 6.41 -13.78
CA PRO A 150 3.79 5.64 -12.95
C PRO A 150 4.51 5.03 -11.74
N LEU A 151 3.78 4.97 -10.63
CA LEU A 151 4.20 4.30 -9.41
C LEU A 151 3.73 2.85 -9.45
N HIS A 152 4.67 1.91 -9.37
CA HIS A 152 4.35 0.50 -9.24
C HIS A 152 4.00 0.18 -7.79
N CYS A 153 2.86 -0.46 -7.59
CA CYS A 153 2.31 -0.81 -6.28
C CYS A 153 2.05 -2.32 -6.24
N VAL A 154 2.58 -3.01 -5.23
CA VAL A 154 2.32 -4.45 -5.02
C VAL A 154 1.73 -4.65 -3.63
N CYS A 155 0.52 -5.21 -3.58
CA CYS A 155 -0.09 -5.70 -2.34
C CYS A 155 0.20 -7.19 -2.19
N ALA A 156 0.90 -7.54 -1.12
CA ALA A 156 1.31 -8.91 -0.82
C ALA A 156 0.58 -9.44 0.43
N HIS A 157 0.17 -10.70 0.38
CA HIS A 157 -0.21 -11.50 1.55
C HIS A 157 0.42 -12.87 1.39
N LEU A 158 1.55 -13.09 2.09
CA LEU A 158 2.35 -14.30 1.95
C LEU A 158 1.90 -15.42 2.89
N SER A 159 2.40 -16.62 2.64
CA SER A 159 2.07 -17.83 3.39
C SER A 159 2.58 -17.80 4.84
N LEU A 160 1.82 -18.41 5.75
CA LEU A 160 2.23 -18.70 7.11
C LEU A 160 3.42 -19.69 7.15
N PHE A 161 3.57 -20.52 6.11
CA PHE A 161 4.57 -21.58 6.04
C PHE A 161 5.87 -21.09 5.38
N GLY A 162 6.99 -21.22 6.06
CA GLY A 162 8.29 -20.68 5.62
C GLY A 162 8.76 -21.16 4.25
N THR A 163 8.49 -22.42 3.86
CA THR A 163 8.86 -22.95 2.55
C THR A 163 8.02 -22.33 1.44
N SER A 164 6.71 -22.25 1.65
CA SER A 164 5.78 -21.59 0.69
C SER A 164 6.11 -20.11 0.55
N ARG A 165 6.34 -19.41 1.65
CA ARG A 165 6.72 -18.00 1.68
C ARG A 165 8.01 -17.72 0.89
N ARG A 166 9.05 -18.56 1.01
CA ARG A 166 10.27 -18.40 0.21
C ARG A 166 10.01 -18.51 -1.29
N ARG A 167 9.16 -19.45 -1.74
CA ARG A 167 8.78 -19.59 -3.16
C ARG A 167 7.98 -18.39 -3.64
N GLN A 168 7.06 -17.91 -2.81
CA GLN A 168 6.25 -16.72 -3.11
C GLN A 168 7.10 -15.44 -3.20
N MET A 169 8.11 -15.32 -2.33
CA MET A 169 9.08 -14.23 -2.41
C MET A 169 9.94 -14.30 -3.68
N GLN A 170 10.35 -15.51 -4.11
CA GLN A 170 11.07 -15.66 -5.38
C GLN A 170 10.17 -15.24 -6.56
N ALA A 171 8.93 -15.70 -6.60
CA ALA A 171 7.95 -15.29 -7.62
C ALA A 171 7.70 -13.77 -7.64
N LEU A 172 7.70 -13.10 -6.47
CA LEU A 172 7.63 -11.65 -6.37
C LEU A 172 8.87 -10.98 -7.00
N ILE A 173 10.07 -11.48 -6.71
CA ILE A 173 11.33 -10.96 -7.27
C ILE A 173 11.32 -11.10 -8.79
N ASP A 174 11.07 -12.30 -9.30
CA ASP A 174 11.03 -12.60 -10.73
C ASP A 174 10.05 -11.67 -11.46
N LYS A 175 8.87 -11.45 -10.85
CA LYS A 175 7.87 -10.54 -11.43
C LYS A 175 8.31 -9.09 -11.43
N LEU A 176 8.95 -8.63 -10.38
CA LEU A 176 9.39 -7.23 -10.27
C LEU A 176 10.56 -6.92 -11.19
N GLU A 177 11.46 -7.87 -11.44
CA GLU A 177 12.52 -7.73 -12.44
C GLU A 177 11.93 -7.54 -13.86
N GLU A 178 10.77 -8.18 -14.13
CA GLU A 178 10.08 -8.05 -15.42
C GLU A 178 9.34 -6.70 -15.55
N VAL A 179 8.55 -6.30 -14.52
CA VAL A 179 7.56 -5.22 -14.67
C VAL A 179 8.00 -3.88 -14.08
N ALA A 180 8.98 -3.88 -13.18
CA ALA A 180 9.46 -2.69 -12.48
C ALA A 180 10.99 -2.71 -12.37
N PRO A 181 11.72 -2.48 -13.48
CA PRO A 181 13.17 -2.49 -13.48
C PRO A 181 13.77 -1.39 -12.56
N PRO A 182 15.07 -1.45 -12.23
CA PRO A 182 15.73 -0.39 -11.47
C PRO A 182 15.51 1.00 -12.09
N GLY A 183 15.32 2.00 -11.25
CA GLY A 183 14.94 3.37 -11.67
C GLY A 183 13.43 3.59 -11.82
N THR A 184 12.62 2.57 -11.53
CA THR A 184 11.16 2.68 -11.52
C THR A 184 10.67 2.78 -10.07
N PRO A 185 9.88 3.82 -9.71
CA PRO A 185 9.35 3.97 -8.36
C PRO A 185 8.42 2.81 -7.99
N LEU A 186 8.69 2.17 -6.86
CA LEU A 186 8.03 0.94 -6.45
C LEU A 186 7.68 0.97 -4.96
N ILE A 187 6.47 0.50 -4.64
CA ILE A 187 6.02 0.17 -3.29
C ILE A 187 5.61 -1.30 -3.24
N ILE A 188 6.08 -2.02 -2.23
CA ILE A 188 5.56 -3.34 -1.86
C ILE A 188 5.07 -3.24 -0.43
N ALA A 189 3.78 -3.48 -0.21
CA ALA A 189 3.21 -3.39 1.12
C ALA A 189 2.23 -4.55 1.37
N GLY A 190 2.11 -4.97 2.62
CA GLY A 190 1.20 -6.04 3.00
C GLY A 190 1.63 -6.87 4.18
N ASP A 191 0.95 -8.00 4.33
CA ASP A 191 1.24 -9.02 5.33
C ASP A 191 2.19 -10.07 4.77
N PHE A 192 3.43 -10.02 5.23
CA PHE A 192 4.49 -10.94 4.80
C PHE A 192 4.50 -12.25 5.61
N ASN A 193 3.75 -12.31 6.71
CA ASN A 193 3.75 -13.46 7.62
C ASN A 193 5.17 -13.92 8.02
N ASP A 194 6.13 -12.98 8.03
CA ASP A 194 7.54 -13.28 8.21
C ASP A 194 7.99 -13.16 9.67
N TRP A 195 7.62 -14.12 10.46
CA TRP A 195 7.94 -14.25 11.89
C TRP A 195 9.45 -14.19 12.21
N ARG A 196 10.31 -14.45 11.22
CA ARG A 196 11.78 -14.55 11.40
C ARG A 196 12.56 -13.43 10.73
N ASN A 197 11.87 -12.42 10.16
CA ASN A 197 12.47 -11.31 9.43
C ASN A 197 13.43 -11.77 8.30
N ALA A 198 13.05 -12.83 7.57
CA ALA A 198 13.85 -13.34 6.45
C ALA A 198 13.59 -12.55 5.16
N ALA A 199 12.38 -11.95 5.01
CA ALA A 199 11.99 -11.15 3.87
C ALA A 199 12.90 -9.95 3.68
N ASP A 200 13.22 -9.21 4.75
CA ASP A 200 14.07 -8.02 4.71
C ASP A 200 15.41 -8.31 4.02
N ARG A 201 16.07 -9.42 4.40
CA ARG A 201 17.38 -9.79 3.86
C ARG A 201 17.35 -10.09 2.37
N VAL A 202 16.26 -10.65 1.88
CA VAL A 202 16.11 -11.04 0.47
C VAL A 202 15.71 -9.82 -0.37
N LEU A 203 14.62 -9.15 0.01
CA LEU A 203 14.04 -8.03 -0.75
C LEU A 203 14.97 -6.82 -0.77
N VAL A 204 15.54 -6.43 0.37
CA VAL A 204 16.47 -5.30 0.46
C VAL A 204 17.73 -5.55 -0.36
N ARG A 205 18.33 -6.77 -0.29
CA ARG A 205 19.58 -7.05 -1.00
C ARG A 205 19.41 -7.29 -2.49
N GLN A 206 18.34 -7.95 -2.92
CA GLN A 206 18.17 -8.33 -4.32
C GLN A 206 17.50 -7.24 -5.15
N LEU A 207 16.53 -6.54 -4.57
CA LEU A 207 15.75 -5.52 -5.28
C LEU A 207 16.11 -4.08 -4.92
N GLY A 208 17.09 -3.88 -4.05
CA GLY A 208 17.48 -2.54 -3.59
C GLY A 208 16.36 -1.78 -2.86
N LEU A 209 15.48 -2.52 -2.17
CA LEU A 209 14.38 -1.93 -1.43
C LEU A 209 14.82 -1.38 -0.09
N THR A 210 14.09 -0.39 0.40
CA THR A 210 14.24 0.18 1.74
C THR A 210 12.97 -0.08 2.54
N GLU A 211 13.10 -0.60 3.76
CA GLU A 211 11.97 -0.77 4.68
C GLU A 211 11.63 0.56 5.36
N ALA A 212 10.33 0.89 5.46
CA ALA A 212 9.89 2.23 5.80
C ALA A 212 10.32 2.73 7.20
N PHE A 213 10.40 1.84 8.19
CA PHE A 213 10.76 2.23 9.55
C PHE A 213 12.26 2.20 9.80
N GLU A 214 13.03 1.42 9.04
CA GLU A 214 14.49 1.33 9.21
C GLU A 214 15.21 2.63 8.83
N VAL A 215 14.64 3.44 7.92
CA VAL A 215 15.21 4.74 7.51
C VAL A 215 15.44 5.68 8.68
N PHE A 216 14.61 5.60 9.71
CA PHE A 216 14.71 6.48 10.89
C PHE A 216 15.56 5.87 12.03
N GLY A 217 16.38 4.84 11.74
CA GLY A 217 17.14 4.10 12.75
C GLY A 217 16.23 3.32 13.71
N GLN A 218 14.96 3.18 13.37
CA GLN A 218 13.98 2.43 14.15
C GLN A 218 13.99 0.99 13.66
N GLN A 219 13.80 0.06 14.59
CA GLN A 219 13.55 -1.32 14.18
C GLN A 219 12.19 -1.42 13.49
N PRO A 220 12.01 -2.34 12.49
CA PRO A 220 10.71 -2.61 11.89
C PRO A 220 9.64 -2.78 12.96
N ARG A 221 8.51 -2.13 12.78
CA ARG A 221 7.48 -2.06 13.82
C ARG A 221 6.68 -3.35 13.91
N ARG A 222 6.24 -3.66 15.10
CA ARG A 222 5.37 -4.80 15.37
C ARG A 222 3.94 -4.43 15.01
N SER A 223 3.21 -5.35 14.37
CA SER A 223 1.85 -5.14 13.88
C SER A 223 0.83 -6.16 14.39
N PHE A 224 1.27 -7.30 14.90
CA PHE A 224 0.39 -8.38 15.33
C PHE A 224 0.73 -8.88 16.74
N PRO A 225 -0.27 -9.23 17.59
CA PRO A 225 -1.69 -8.87 17.45
C PRO A 225 -1.93 -7.37 17.76
N ALA A 226 -2.94 -6.75 17.15
CA ALA A 226 -3.18 -5.30 17.22
C ALA A 226 -3.36 -4.72 18.64
N ARG A 227 -3.81 -5.53 19.60
CA ARG A 227 -3.99 -5.09 21.01
C ARG A 227 -2.68 -4.94 21.76
N LEU A 228 -1.71 -5.80 21.45
CA LEU A 228 -0.37 -5.79 22.03
C LEU A 228 0.60 -6.31 20.96
N PRO A 229 1.12 -5.47 20.07
CA PRO A 229 1.94 -5.89 18.95
C PRO A 229 3.26 -6.56 19.41
N LEU A 230 3.41 -7.83 19.07
CA LEU A 230 4.58 -8.65 19.41
C LEU A 230 5.39 -9.05 18.17
N PHE A 231 4.71 -9.22 17.02
CA PHE A 231 5.31 -9.73 15.79
C PHE A 231 5.25 -8.67 14.68
N ARG A 232 6.22 -8.75 13.78
CA ARG A 232 6.40 -7.83 12.64
C ARG A 232 5.95 -8.52 11.37
N LEU A 233 4.64 -8.70 11.19
CA LEU A 233 4.10 -9.43 10.05
C LEU A 233 3.87 -8.53 8.84
N ASP A 234 3.43 -7.30 9.09
CA ASP A 234 3.16 -6.32 8.05
C ASP A 234 4.38 -5.45 7.76
N ARG A 235 4.60 -5.09 6.50
CA ARG A 235 5.75 -4.34 6.00
C ARG A 235 5.37 -3.35 4.93
N ILE A 236 6.19 -2.32 4.81
CA ILE A 236 6.21 -1.37 3.69
C ILE A 236 7.64 -1.26 3.19
N TYR A 237 7.87 -1.67 1.94
CA TYR A 237 9.13 -1.51 1.24
C TYR A 237 8.98 -0.53 0.10
N VAL A 238 9.99 0.29 -0.14
CA VAL A 238 10.01 1.24 -1.25
C VAL A 238 11.34 1.18 -2.01
N ARG A 239 11.30 1.56 -3.29
CA ARG A 239 12.48 1.77 -4.14
C ARG A 239 12.29 3.03 -4.97
N ASP A 240 13.38 3.78 -5.19
CA ASP A 240 13.40 5.05 -5.92
C ASP A 240 12.44 6.12 -5.33
N LEU A 241 12.18 6.00 -4.03
CA LEU A 241 11.30 6.87 -3.24
C LEU A 241 12.02 7.26 -1.94
N LYS A 242 11.77 8.48 -1.48
CA LYS A 242 12.19 8.96 -0.17
C LYS A 242 11.04 8.79 0.82
N ILE A 243 11.32 8.22 1.99
CA ILE A 243 10.37 8.11 3.09
C ILE A 243 10.54 9.32 4.00
N GLU A 244 9.47 10.11 4.13
CA GLU A 244 9.46 11.32 4.96
C GLU A 244 9.02 11.02 6.39
N HIS A 245 8.11 10.05 6.56
CA HIS A 245 7.57 9.64 7.85
C HIS A 245 7.00 8.22 7.77
N ALA A 246 6.97 7.51 8.91
CA ALA A 246 6.29 6.22 9.04
C ALA A 246 5.66 6.07 10.43
N GLU A 247 4.46 5.48 10.50
CA GLU A 247 3.65 5.37 11.71
C GLU A 247 2.90 4.03 11.77
N VAL A 248 2.70 3.52 13.01
CA VAL A 248 1.87 2.33 13.28
C VAL A 248 0.60 2.76 14.00
N HIS A 249 -0.54 2.37 13.46
CA HIS A 249 -1.86 2.61 14.03
C HIS A 249 -2.31 1.37 14.81
N TRP A 250 -2.20 1.40 16.11
CA TRP A 250 -2.53 0.29 16.99
C TRP A 250 -3.30 0.73 18.24
N GLY A 251 -3.90 -0.21 18.96
CA GLY A 251 -4.69 0.11 20.15
C GLY A 251 -6.02 0.80 19.83
N GLY A 252 -6.75 1.23 20.86
CA GLY A 252 -7.99 2.02 20.71
C GLY A 252 -9.01 1.41 19.72
N SER A 253 -9.43 2.21 18.74
CA SER A 253 -10.34 1.79 17.66
C SER A 253 -9.71 0.75 16.74
N TRP A 254 -8.43 0.90 16.38
CA TRP A 254 -7.72 0.00 15.49
C TRP A 254 -7.70 -1.45 16.00
N ALA A 255 -7.42 -1.64 17.29
CA ALA A 255 -7.39 -2.96 17.91
C ALA A 255 -8.77 -3.66 18.03
N ARG A 256 -9.86 -2.95 17.72
CA ARG A 256 -11.20 -3.53 17.66
C ARG A 256 -11.60 -3.96 16.24
N ILE A 257 -11.03 -3.29 15.23
CA ILE A 257 -11.39 -3.47 13.82
C ILE A 257 -10.75 -4.73 13.23
N SER A 258 -9.47 -4.97 13.52
CA SER A 258 -8.73 -6.14 13.04
C SER A 258 -7.81 -6.67 14.13
N ASP A 259 -7.27 -7.86 13.93
CA ASP A 259 -6.20 -8.43 14.76
C ASP A 259 -4.79 -7.99 14.33
N HIS A 260 -4.66 -7.28 13.20
CA HIS A 260 -3.45 -6.57 12.79
C HIS A 260 -3.52 -5.08 13.11
N ALA A 261 -2.37 -4.44 13.25
CA ALA A 261 -2.23 -2.99 13.27
C ALA A 261 -2.00 -2.46 11.85
N ALA A 262 -2.57 -1.31 11.51
CA ALA A 262 -2.29 -0.69 10.22
C ALA A 262 -0.94 0.05 10.26
N LEU A 263 -0.20 0.02 9.15
CA LEU A 263 1.06 0.74 8.97
C LEU A 263 0.90 1.82 7.91
N SER A 264 1.38 3.03 8.20
CA SER A 264 1.41 4.15 7.25
C SER A 264 2.83 4.60 6.97
N ALA A 265 3.05 5.13 5.75
CA ALA A 265 4.24 5.87 5.38
C ALA A 265 3.88 7.07 4.49
N TRP A 266 4.71 8.10 4.53
CA TRP A 266 4.63 9.27 3.65
C TRP A 266 5.88 9.30 2.79
N ILE A 267 5.67 9.35 1.48
CA ILE A 267 6.74 9.19 0.48
C ILE A 267 6.74 10.32 -0.54
N THR A 268 7.92 10.59 -1.07
CA THR A 268 8.16 11.48 -2.22
C THR A 268 9.08 10.79 -3.24
N PRO A 269 9.11 11.22 -4.52
CA PRO A 269 10.12 10.74 -5.47
C PRO A 269 11.54 11.01 -4.94
N ALA A 270 12.46 10.02 -5.06
CA ALA A 270 13.84 10.18 -4.59
C ALA A 270 14.61 11.27 -5.35
N ASN A 271 14.35 11.42 -6.64
CA ASN A 271 14.98 12.41 -7.52
C ASN A 271 14.13 13.67 -7.63
N GLY A 272 13.80 14.28 -6.47
CA GLY A 272 13.00 15.48 -6.31
C GLY A 272 12.45 16.11 -7.59
N ALA A 273 11.15 15.91 -7.72
CA ALA A 273 10.14 16.53 -8.60
C ALA A 273 10.46 16.81 -10.09
N PRO A 274 9.38 16.95 -10.85
CA PRO A 274 9.16 16.43 -12.19
C PRO A 274 10.07 16.98 -13.23
#